data_24e6de6e2343bda7be977ec8f6ebb4c7
#
_entry.id   24e6de6e2343bda7be977ec8f6ebb4c7
#
_cell.length_a   1.000
_cell.length_b   1.000
_cell.length_c   1.000
_cell.angle_alpha   90.00
_cell.angle_beta   90.00
_cell.angle_gamma   90.00
#
_symmetry.space_group_name_H-M   'P 1'
#
loop_
_entity.id
_entity.type
_entity.pdbx_description
1 polymer ?
#
loop_
_entity_poly.entity_id
_entity_poly.type
_entity_poly.pdbx_seq_one_letter_code
_entity_poly.pdbx_strand_id
1 'polypeptide(L)'
;MAFIRHTKEEAFKQVGSLVDMFRKNLRHYKSQEYLEANCKTEFINKLLIALNWDVNNENEVAPKYKEVVMEARTNDSGVVKHPDYALCMGGRPVFYLEAKPPSVKILNADKYAMQLRQYASHMERSISVLTDFEEFAVYDTRKLPKDGDTADKCRVKYLTFNEYGKEFDYLWDTFSYDAVIKGSIDTYFDKKDGNYYKNDIDHELLDAVEEWRELLVKSVKAQDGRITEQNINMAVQRLINRIVYIWRNKGY
;
A
#
# COMPACT_ATOMS: atom_id res chain seq x y z
N MET A 1 -14.91 -14.01 7.70
CA MET A 1 -14.08 -14.87 6.80
C MET A 1 -12.69 -14.27 6.77
N ALA A 2 -11.64 -15.07 6.59
CA ALA A 2 -10.30 -14.50 6.45
C ALA A 2 -10.14 -13.83 5.07
N PHE A 3 -9.39 -12.76 5.01
CA PHE A 3 -9.07 -12.08 3.76
C PHE A 3 -8.31 -13.02 2.82
N ILE A 4 -8.80 -13.18 1.60
CA ILE A 4 -8.19 -14.05 0.59
C ILE A 4 -7.30 -13.20 -0.30
N ARG A 5 -6.00 -13.52 -0.35
CA ARG A 5 -5.05 -12.84 -1.22
C ARG A 5 -5.14 -13.41 -2.64
N HIS A 6 -5.01 -12.53 -3.61
CA HIS A 6 -5.07 -12.84 -5.03
C HIS A 6 -3.70 -13.17 -5.59
N THR A 7 -3.66 -14.00 -6.62
CA THR A 7 -2.48 -14.09 -7.49
C THR A 7 -2.32 -12.80 -8.31
N LYS A 8 -1.13 -12.55 -8.84
CA LYS A 8 -0.87 -11.39 -9.70
C LYS A 8 -1.82 -11.35 -10.91
N GLU A 9 -2.14 -12.52 -11.47
CA GLU A 9 -3.05 -12.66 -12.63
C GLU A 9 -4.51 -12.34 -12.27
N GLU A 10 -4.97 -12.78 -11.11
CA GLU A 10 -6.31 -12.43 -10.60
C GLU A 10 -6.42 -10.94 -10.31
N ALA A 11 -5.42 -10.37 -9.67
CA ALA A 11 -5.32 -8.94 -9.41
C ALA A 11 -5.33 -8.12 -10.70
N PHE A 12 -4.59 -8.56 -11.72
CA PHE A 12 -4.60 -7.93 -13.05
C PHE A 12 -6.00 -7.88 -13.66
N LYS A 13 -6.73 -8.99 -13.60
CA LYS A 13 -8.12 -9.05 -14.08
C LYS A 13 -9.06 -8.14 -13.31
N GLN A 14 -8.91 -8.07 -11.98
CA GLN A 14 -9.73 -7.20 -11.13
C GLN A 14 -9.46 -5.72 -11.44
N VAL A 15 -8.19 -5.31 -11.55
CA VAL A 15 -7.83 -3.94 -11.92
C VAL A 15 -8.35 -3.60 -13.33
N GLY A 16 -8.25 -4.53 -14.29
CA GLY A 16 -8.82 -4.38 -15.62
C GLY A 16 -10.33 -4.12 -15.58
N SER A 17 -11.06 -4.86 -14.75
CA SER A 17 -12.51 -4.69 -14.57
C SER A 17 -12.85 -3.31 -13.97
N LEU A 18 -12.05 -2.80 -13.03
CA LEU A 18 -12.21 -1.46 -12.47
C LEU A 18 -11.97 -0.38 -13.53
N VAL A 19 -10.94 -0.54 -14.34
CA VAL A 19 -10.62 0.36 -15.47
C VAL A 19 -11.78 0.40 -16.47
N ASP A 20 -12.34 -0.74 -16.82
CA ASP A 20 -13.48 -0.81 -17.76
C ASP A 20 -14.74 -0.19 -17.17
N MET A 21 -15.00 -0.41 -15.88
CA MET A 21 -16.12 0.22 -15.17
C MET A 21 -15.96 1.75 -15.16
N PHE A 22 -14.78 2.26 -14.84
CA PHE A 22 -14.49 3.69 -14.82
C PHE A 22 -14.65 4.31 -16.23
N ARG A 23 -14.09 3.65 -17.26
CA ARG A 23 -14.17 4.10 -18.66
C ARG A 23 -15.60 4.21 -19.15
N LYS A 24 -16.46 3.23 -18.84
CA LYS A 24 -17.88 3.21 -19.27
C LYS A 24 -18.67 4.39 -18.74
N ASN A 25 -18.34 4.90 -17.56
CA ASN A 25 -19.11 5.95 -16.90
C ASN A 25 -18.26 7.19 -16.60
N LEU A 26 -17.19 7.41 -17.35
CA LEU A 26 -16.20 8.47 -17.11
C LEU A 26 -16.83 9.85 -16.89
N ARG A 27 -17.84 10.20 -17.69
CA ARG A 27 -18.53 11.49 -17.56
C ARG A 27 -19.20 11.67 -16.20
N HIS A 28 -19.80 10.60 -15.67
CA HIS A 28 -20.43 10.61 -14.34
C HIS A 28 -19.37 10.74 -13.25
N TYR A 29 -18.33 9.94 -13.29
CA TYR A 29 -17.30 9.97 -12.26
C TYR A 29 -16.51 11.29 -12.22
N LYS A 30 -16.42 12.00 -13.34
CA LYS A 30 -15.81 13.33 -13.43
C LYS A 30 -16.76 14.49 -13.10
N SER A 31 -18.00 14.22 -12.76
CA SER A 31 -18.96 15.27 -12.37
C SER A 31 -18.67 15.79 -10.95
N GLN A 32 -19.11 17.00 -10.67
CA GLN A 32 -19.00 17.58 -9.33
C GLN A 32 -19.92 16.90 -8.29
N GLU A 33 -20.89 16.12 -8.75
CA GLU A 33 -21.80 15.36 -7.90
C GLU A 33 -21.16 14.06 -7.38
N TYR A 34 -20.10 13.57 -8.05
CA TYR A 34 -19.40 12.37 -7.64
C TYR A 34 -18.36 12.70 -6.57
N LEU A 35 -18.67 12.33 -5.34
CA LEU A 35 -17.89 12.70 -4.17
C LEU A 35 -16.65 11.81 -3.97
N GLU A 36 -15.66 12.34 -3.27
CA GLU A 36 -14.46 11.62 -2.88
C GLU A 36 -14.78 10.31 -2.13
N ALA A 37 -15.78 10.32 -1.24
CA ALA A 37 -16.20 9.12 -0.51
C ALA A 37 -16.67 8.00 -1.44
N ASN A 38 -17.34 8.34 -2.54
CA ASN A 38 -17.76 7.36 -3.54
C ASN A 38 -16.54 6.80 -4.28
N CYS A 39 -15.60 7.66 -4.68
CA CYS A 39 -14.35 7.25 -5.31
C CYS A 39 -13.54 6.30 -4.42
N LYS A 40 -13.43 6.61 -3.13
CA LYS A 40 -12.79 5.74 -2.14
C LYS A 40 -13.44 4.36 -2.12
N THR A 41 -14.78 4.29 -2.02
CA THR A 41 -15.51 3.03 -1.89
C THR A 41 -15.56 2.22 -3.18
N GLU A 42 -15.82 2.89 -4.31
CA GLU A 42 -16.07 2.22 -5.58
C GLU A 42 -14.79 1.82 -6.32
N PHE A 43 -13.69 2.55 -6.12
CA PHE A 43 -12.46 2.36 -6.87
C PHE A 43 -11.22 2.15 -5.99
N ILE A 44 -10.90 3.08 -5.08
CA ILE A 44 -9.63 3.05 -4.36
C ILE A 44 -9.55 1.85 -3.42
N ASN A 45 -10.62 1.58 -2.64
CA ASN A 45 -10.66 0.40 -1.78
C ASN A 45 -10.54 -0.89 -2.59
N LYS A 46 -11.19 -0.96 -3.73
CA LYS A 46 -11.13 -2.16 -4.59
C LYS A 46 -9.76 -2.33 -5.25
N LEU A 47 -9.10 -1.23 -5.62
CA LEU A 47 -7.72 -1.25 -6.12
C LEU A 47 -6.77 -1.76 -5.04
N LEU A 48 -6.89 -1.28 -3.81
CA LEU A 48 -6.08 -1.75 -2.68
C LEU A 48 -6.35 -3.23 -2.37
N ILE A 49 -7.61 -3.67 -2.40
CA ILE A 49 -7.98 -5.09 -2.24
C ILE A 49 -7.36 -5.94 -3.35
N ALA A 50 -7.43 -5.50 -4.60
CA ALA A 50 -6.78 -6.19 -5.72
C ALA A 50 -5.25 -6.26 -5.55
N LEU A 51 -4.64 -5.27 -4.90
CA LEU A 51 -3.23 -5.27 -4.51
C LEU A 51 -2.95 -6.00 -3.18
N ASN A 52 -3.87 -6.85 -2.73
CA ASN A 52 -3.74 -7.70 -1.54
C ASN A 52 -3.71 -6.98 -0.19
N TRP A 53 -4.27 -5.78 -0.08
CA TRP A 53 -4.44 -5.09 1.20
C TRP A 53 -5.80 -5.43 1.83
N ASP A 54 -5.80 -5.87 3.09
CA ASP A 54 -7.03 -6.13 3.87
C ASP A 54 -7.65 -4.80 4.35
N VAL A 55 -8.33 -4.12 3.42
CA VAL A 55 -8.93 -2.80 3.66
C VAL A 55 -10.02 -2.85 4.73
N ASN A 56 -10.80 -3.93 4.76
CA ASN A 56 -11.96 -4.08 5.62
C ASN A 56 -11.64 -4.76 6.97
N ASN A 57 -10.39 -5.14 7.19
CA ASN A 57 -9.98 -5.94 8.34
C ASN A 57 -10.73 -7.28 8.44
N GLU A 58 -10.89 -7.97 7.31
CA GLU A 58 -11.55 -9.28 7.24
C GLU A 58 -10.81 -10.35 8.06
N ASN A 59 -9.50 -10.16 8.28
CA ASN A 59 -8.68 -10.97 9.16
C ASN A 59 -8.96 -10.71 10.66
N GLU A 60 -9.84 -9.77 11.00
CA GLU A 60 -10.24 -9.44 12.38
C GLU A 60 -9.04 -9.20 13.32
N VAL A 61 -7.96 -8.58 12.79
CA VAL A 61 -6.80 -8.23 13.61
C VAL A 61 -7.13 -7.06 14.54
N ALA A 62 -6.43 -6.98 15.68
CA ALA A 62 -6.60 -5.87 16.60
C ALA A 62 -6.33 -4.52 15.89
N PRO A 63 -7.02 -3.42 16.27
CA PRO A 63 -6.96 -2.14 15.55
C PRO A 63 -5.56 -1.64 15.25
N LYS A 64 -4.62 -1.86 16.19
CA LYS A 64 -3.20 -1.46 16.02
C LYS A 64 -2.41 -2.28 14.97
N TYR A 65 -2.97 -3.39 14.49
CA TYR A 65 -2.32 -4.27 13.52
C TYR A 65 -3.02 -4.31 12.16
N LYS A 66 -4.03 -3.43 11.96
CA LYS A 66 -4.70 -3.32 10.66
C LYS A 66 -3.69 -3.03 9.57
N GLU A 67 -3.87 -3.66 8.42
CA GLU A 67 -3.05 -3.40 7.22
C GLU A 67 -3.38 -2.06 6.60
N VAL A 68 -4.65 -1.64 6.67
CA VAL A 68 -5.10 -0.35 6.18
C VAL A 68 -5.81 0.41 7.29
N VAL A 69 -5.33 1.61 7.60
CA VAL A 69 -5.95 2.54 8.53
C VAL A 69 -6.47 3.73 7.74
N MET A 70 -7.80 3.85 7.67
CA MET A 70 -8.46 4.99 7.04
C MET A 70 -8.49 6.18 8.00
N GLU A 71 -8.31 7.41 7.47
CA GLU A 71 -8.24 8.64 8.25
C GLU A 71 -7.23 8.55 9.41
N ALA A 72 -6.04 8.05 9.10
CA ALA A 72 -5.00 7.80 10.08
C ALA A 72 -4.54 9.10 10.76
N ARG A 73 -4.64 9.14 12.10
CA ARG A 73 -4.20 10.31 12.88
C ARG A 73 -2.69 10.40 12.90
N THR A 74 -2.14 11.52 12.43
CA THR A 74 -0.74 11.86 12.60
C THR A 74 -0.63 12.89 13.73
N ASN A 75 0.06 12.52 14.82
CA ASN A 75 0.35 13.44 15.91
C ASN A 75 1.59 14.24 15.55
N ASP A 76 1.42 15.42 14.97
CA ASP A 76 2.55 16.32 14.77
C ASP A 76 2.19 17.78 15.09
N SER A 77 2.98 18.39 15.96
CA SER A 77 3.08 19.83 16.26
C SER A 77 1.79 20.67 16.18
N GLY A 78 0.67 20.16 16.68
CA GLY A 78 -0.55 20.96 16.92
C GLY A 78 -1.50 21.11 15.74
N VAL A 79 -1.17 20.61 14.55
CA VAL A 79 -2.09 20.50 13.40
C VAL A 79 -2.25 19.04 13.04
N VAL A 80 -3.35 18.44 13.49
CA VAL A 80 -3.68 17.05 13.17
C VAL A 80 -4.08 16.97 11.71
N LYS A 81 -3.18 16.51 10.85
CA LYS A 81 -3.49 16.15 9.46
C LYS A 81 -3.69 14.64 9.39
N HIS A 82 -4.67 14.22 8.65
CA HIS A 82 -5.02 12.82 8.49
C HIS A 82 -4.84 12.45 7.02
N PRO A 83 -3.89 11.56 6.66
CA PRO A 83 -3.94 10.94 5.35
C PRO A 83 -5.19 10.07 5.25
N ASP A 84 -5.78 10.02 4.06
CA ASP A 84 -6.97 9.20 3.83
C ASP A 84 -6.72 7.73 4.12
N TYR A 85 -5.53 7.24 3.78
CA TYR A 85 -5.08 5.87 4.06
C TYR A 85 -3.64 5.84 4.55
N ALA A 86 -3.41 5.08 5.59
CA ALA A 86 -2.09 4.59 5.95
C ALA A 86 -2.03 3.09 5.67
N LEU A 87 -1.12 2.67 4.80
CA LEU A 87 -0.84 1.27 4.49
C LEU A 87 0.23 0.80 5.46
N CYS A 88 -0.11 -0.22 6.26
CA CYS A 88 0.64 -0.57 7.45
C CYS A 88 1.19 -2.00 7.40
N MET A 89 2.40 -2.18 7.89
CA MET A 89 3.02 -3.48 8.16
C MET A 89 3.32 -3.61 9.65
N GLY A 90 2.79 -4.66 10.28
CA GLY A 90 3.01 -4.88 11.72
C GLY A 90 2.55 -3.72 12.62
N GLY A 91 1.57 -2.93 12.19
CA GLY A 91 1.05 -1.78 12.93
C GLY A 91 1.79 -0.47 12.68
N ARG A 92 2.74 -0.43 11.74
CA ARG A 92 3.45 0.79 11.34
C ARG A 92 3.10 1.18 9.90
N PRO A 93 2.76 2.44 9.64
CA PRO A 93 2.60 2.92 8.27
C PRO A 93 3.89 2.71 7.46
N VAL A 94 3.78 2.21 6.24
CA VAL A 94 4.89 2.08 5.29
C VAL A 94 4.81 3.12 4.19
N PHE A 95 3.61 3.45 3.74
CA PHE A 95 3.35 4.61 2.89
C PHE A 95 1.94 5.14 3.12
N TYR A 96 1.69 6.35 2.66
CA TYR A 96 0.38 6.98 2.72
C TYR A 96 -0.24 7.10 1.34
N LEU A 97 -1.58 7.08 1.30
CA LEU A 97 -2.34 7.38 0.10
C LEU A 97 -3.37 8.46 0.44
N GLU A 98 -3.37 9.51 -0.36
CA GLU A 98 -4.35 10.58 -0.34
C GLU A 98 -5.27 10.42 -1.53
N ALA A 99 -6.56 10.45 -1.27
CA ALA A 99 -7.60 10.31 -2.28
C ALA A 99 -8.20 11.68 -2.64
N LYS A 100 -8.64 11.81 -3.88
CA LYS A 100 -9.42 12.97 -4.34
C LYS A 100 -10.55 12.50 -5.24
N PRO A 101 -11.61 13.32 -5.43
CA PRO A 101 -12.62 13.00 -6.43
C PRO A 101 -12.05 13.19 -7.84
N PRO A 102 -12.47 12.39 -8.85
CA PRO A 102 -11.96 12.49 -10.23
C PRO A 102 -12.28 13.81 -10.96
N SER A 103 -13.05 14.68 -10.33
CA SER A 103 -13.24 16.07 -10.80
C SER A 103 -12.03 16.97 -10.54
N VAL A 104 -11.09 16.53 -9.67
CA VAL A 104 -9.82 17.21 -9.39
C VAL A 104 -8.76 16.69 -10.36
N LYS A 105 -8.03 17.60 -11.02
CA LYS A 105 -6.88 17.19 -11.85
C LYS A 105 -5.63 17.09 -10.99
N ILE A 106 -5.24 15.87 -10.64
CA ILE A 106 -4.07 15.56 -9.80
C ILE A 106 -2.77 16.03 -10.47
N LEU A 107 -2.68 15.95 -11.79
CA LEU A 107 -1.50 16.37 -12.54
C LEU A 107 -0.98 17.75 -12.13
N ASN A 108 -1.89 18.68 -11.82
CA ASN A 108 -1.59 20.08 -11.50
C ASN A 108 -2.12 20.48 -10.10
N ALA A 109 -2.30 19.54 -9.19
CA ALA A 109 -2.89 19.78 -7.88
C ALA A 109 -1.81 20.12 -6.82
N ASP A 110 -1.13 21.25 -6.98
CA ASP A 110 -0.01 21.69 -6.13
C ASP A 110 -0.32 21.60 -4.65
N LYS A 111 -1.47 22.11 -4.23
CA LYS A 111 -1.90 22.08 -2.84
C LYS A 111 -1.94 20.67 -2.25
N TYR A 112 -2.49 19.71 -2.98
CA TYR A 112 -2.64 18.34 -2.49
C TYR A 112 -1.32 17.58 -2.52
N ALA A 113 -0.50 17.81 -3.55
CA ALA A 113 0.85 17.25 -3.63
C ALA A 113 1.73 17.76 -2.47
N MET A 114 1.68 19.06 -2.18
CA MET A 114 2.40 19.64 -1.05
C MET A 114 1.90 19.09 0.29
N GLN A 115 0.58 19.00 0.49
CA GLN A 115 -0.02 18.46 1.69
C GLN A 115 0.43 17.01 1.95
N LEU A 116 0.34 16.15 0.93
CA LEU A 116 0.79 14.75 1.00
C LEU A 116 2.26 14.67 1.40
N ARG A 117 3.12 15.42 0.69
CA ARG A 117 4.56 15.42 0.95
C ARG A 117 4.90 15.94 2.35
N GLN A 118 4.17 16.93 2.84
CA GLN A 118 4.41 17.53 4.15
C GLN A 118 4.23 16.51 5.27
N TYR A 119 3.07 15.86 5.38
CA TYR A 119 2.86 14.89 6.46
C TYR A 119 3.66 13.59 6.27
N ALA A 120 3.87 13.15 5.03
CA ALA A 120 4.65 11.95 4.78
C ALA A 120 6.15 12.12 5.10
N SER A 121 6.73 13.30 4.84
CA SER A 121 8.12 13.61 5.21
C SER A 121 8.31 13.61 6.72
N HIS A 122 7.39 14.19 7.47
CA HIS A 122 7.45 14.20 8.94
C HIS A 122 7.41 12.79 9.54
N MET A 123 6.78 11.86 8.83
CA MET A 123 6.71 10.46 9.25
C MET A 123 7.82 9.59 8.66
N GLU A 124 8.83 10.21 8.04
CA GLU A 124 10.00 9.55 7.44
C GLU A 124 9.63 8.47 6.41
N ARG A 125 8.57 8.69 5.63
CA ARG A 125 8.16 7.77 4.56
C ARG A 125 8.90 8.12 3.28
N SER A 126 9.38 7.07 2.58
CA SER A 126 10.16 7.27 1.35
C SER A 126 9.31 7.69 0.18
N ILE A 127 8.12 7.11 0.04
CA ILE A 127 7.15 7.45 -1.00
C ILE A 127 5.73 7.54 -0.44
N SER A 128 4.87 8.26 -1.14
CA SER A 128 3.43 8.29 -0.90
C SER A 128 2.67 8.52 -2.21
N VAL A 129 1.37 8.23 -2.20
CA VAL A 129 0.53 8.22 -3.38
C VAL A 129 -0.58 9.26 -3.26
N LEU A 130 -0.80 10.01 -4.33
CA LEU A 130 -1.98 10.86 -4.53
C LEU A 130 -2.78 10.28 -5.70
N THR A 131 -4.07 9.97 -5.50
CA THR A 131 -4.88 9.33 -6.54
C THR A 131 -6.35 9.70 -6.43
N ASP A 132 -7.02 9.70 -7.57
CA ASP A 132 -8.47 9.78 -7.73
C ASP A 132 -9.00 8.60 -8.55
N PHE A 133 -8.18 7.56 -8.71
CA PHE A 133 -8.31 6.43 -9.61
C PHE A 133 -8.11 6.79 -11.10
N GLU A 134 -8.58 7.94 -11.60
CA GLU A 134 -8.26 8.39 -12.97
C GLU A 134 -6.76 8.62 -13.13
N GLU A 135 -6.17 9.21 -12.10
CA GLU A 135 -4.75 9.58 -12.03
C GLU A 135 -4.11 8.93 -10.78
N PHE A 136 -2.87 8.49 -10.93
CA PHE A 136 -2.10 7.86 -9.86
C PHE A 136 -0.70 8.49 -9.86
N ALA A 137 -0.43 9.35 -8.89
CA ALA A 137 0.82 10.07 -8.77
C ALA A 137 1.61 9.60 -7.54
N VAL A 138 2.86 9.19 -7.76
CA VAL A 138 3.79 8.75 -6.70
C VAL A 138 4.80 9.85 -6.45
N TYR A 139 5.00 10.19 -5.18
CA TYR A 139 5.88 11.25 -4.75
C TYR A 139 7.03 10.71 -3.90
N ASP A 140 8.25 11.24 -4.14
CA ASP A 140 9.36 11.14 -3.21
C ASP A 140 9.05 12.05 -2.01
N THR A 141 8.85 11.44 -0.86
CA THR A 141 8.47 12.14 0.37
C THR A 141 9.61 12.21 1.40
N ARG A 142 10.83 11.87 1.02
CA ARG A 142 12.03 12.00 1.88
C ARG A 142 12.42 13.45 2.12
N LYS A 143 11.95 14.37 1.27
CA LYS A 143 12.26 15.80 1.35
C LYS A 143 10.99 16.60 1.68
N LEU A 144 11.10 17.47 2.67
CA LEU A 144 10.05 18.43 2.98
C LEU A 144 9.73 19.30 1.76
N PRO A 145 8.45 19.56 1.49
CA PRO A 145 8.07 20.52 0.46
C PRO A 145 8.50 21.93 0.85
N LYS A 146 8.73 22.77 -0.15
CA LYS A 146 9.01 24.19 0.02
C LYS A 146 7.84 25.01 -0.49
N ASP A 147 7.65 26.21 0.05
CA ASP A 147 6.66 27.12 -0.45
C ASP A 147 6.89 27.39 -1.94
N GLY A 148 5.81 27.27 -2.74
CA GLY A 148 5.87 27.42 -4.19
C GLY A 148 6.25 26.15 -4.96
N ASP A 149 6.44 25.01 -4.30
CA ASP A 149 6.58 23.72 -5.01
C ASP A 149 5.31 23.39 -5.80
N THR A 150 5.48 23.05 -7.06
CA THR A 150 4.42 22.63 -7.98
C THR A 150 4.13 21.13 -7.85
N ALA A 151 3.01 20.67 -8.42
CA ALA A 151 2.56 19.28 -8.32
C ALA A 151 3.51 18.26 -8.99
N ASP A 152 4.35 18.68 -9.92
CA ASP A 152 5.38 17.85 -10.55
C ASP A 152 6.63 17.70 -9.68
N LYS A 153 6.81 18.58 -8.69
CA LYS A 153 7.98 18.55 -7.81
C LYS A 153 8.01 17.28 -6.97
N CYS A 154 9.12 16.56 -7.05
CA CYS A 154 9.31 15.27 -6.38
C CYS A 154 8.33 14.16 -6.80
N ARG A 155 7.55 14.36 -7.87
CA ARG A 155 6.75 13.32 -8.48
C ARG A 155 7.66 12.37 -9.25
N VAL A 156 7.68 11.11 -8.82
CA VAL A 156 8.61 10.08 -9.36
C VAL A 156 7.94 9.16 -10.37
N LYS A 157 6.63 9.04 -10.32
CA LYS A 157 5.82 8.32 -11.30
C LYS A 157 4.44 8.97 -11.40
N TYR A 158 3.87 8.92 -12.59
CA TYR A 158 2.51 9.35 -12.86
C TYR A 158 1.90 8.40 -13.87
N LEU A 159 0.71 7.92 -13.58
CA LEU A 159 -0.07 7.03 -14.44
C LEU A 159 -1.49 7.55 -14.55
N THR A 160 -2.12 7.31 -15.68
CA THR A 160 -3.56 7.39 -15.84
C THR A 160 -4.18 6.00 -15.80
N PHE A 161 -5.47 5.90 -15.50
CA PHE A 161 -6.18 4.62 -15.48
C PHE A 161 -6.06 3.82 -16.79
N ASN A 162 -5.85 4.50 -17.91
CA ASN A 162 -5.62 3.84 -19.22
C ASN A 162 -4.28 3.09 -19.28
N GLU A 163 -3.35 3.43 -18.41
CA GLU A 163 -2.01 2.83 -18.36
C GLU A 163 -1.91 1.72 -17.32
N TYR A 164 -2.92 1.53 -16.45
CA TYR A 164 -2.87 0.53 -15.39
C TYR A 164 -2.61 -0.89 -15.89
N GLY A 165 -3.19 -1.26 -17.03
CA GLY A 165 -2.94 -2.57 -17.64
C GLY A 165 -1.49 -2.74 -18.14
N LYS A 166 -0.94 -1.72 -18.79
CA LYS A 166 0.44 -1.73 -19.28
C LYS A 166 1.47 -1.65 -18.17
N GLU A 167 1.18 -0.87 -17.14
CA GLU A 167 2.06 -0.60 -16.01
C GLU A 167 1.68 -1.45 -14.78
N PHE A 168 0.94 -2.56 -15.00
CA PHE A 168 0.45 -3.37 -13.88
C PHE A 168 1.59 -4.01 -13.09
N ASP A 169 2.66 -4.41 -13.76
CA ASP A 169 3.85 -4.93 -13.10
C ASP A 169 4.44 -3.90 -12.12
N TYR A 170 4.49 -2.63 -12.53
CA TYR A 170 4.92 -1.56 -11.65
C TYR A 170 3.99 -1.40 -10.43
N LEU A 171 2.67 -1.39 -10.64
CA LEU A 171 1.71 -1.27 -9.54
C LEU A 171 1.82 -2.46 -8.57
N TRP A 172 1.89 -3.67 -9.10
CA TRP A 172 1.99 -4.88 -8.30
C TRP A 172 3.33 -4.99 -7.58
N ASP A 173 4.44 -4.89 -8.30
CA ASP A 173 5.77 -5.10 -7.76
C ASP A 173 6.25 -3.96 -6.82
N THR A 174 5.51 -2.84 -6.78
CA THR A 174 5.77 -1.74 -5.85
C THR A 174 4.79 -1.72 -4.69
N PHE A 175 3.48 -1.79 -4.96
CA PHE A 175 2.42 -1.43 -4.01
C PHE A 175 1.58 -2.60 -3.51
N SER A 176 1.72 -3.82 -4.07
CA SER A 176 1.01 -4.96 -3.48
C SER A 176 1.52 -5.24 -2.07
N TYR A 177 0.65 -5.78 -1.22
CA TYR A 177 1.04 -6.21 0.12
C TYR A 177 2.24 -7.17 0.07
N ASP A 178 2.25 -8.09 -0.90
CA ASP A 178 3.31 -9.08 -1.09
C ASP A 178 4.66 -8.45 -1.48
N ALA A 179 4.63 -7.39 -2.28
CA ALA A 179 5.83 -6.65 -2.64
C ALA A 179 6.34 -5.79 -1.47
N VAL A 180 5.41 -5.16 -0.75
CA VAL A 180 5.75 -4.28 0.39
C VAL A 180 6.35 -5.06 1.55
N ILE A 181 5.85 -6.27 1.84
CA ILE A 181 6.46 -7.12 2.87
C ILE A 181 7.89 -7.54 2.49
N LYS A 182 8.20 -7.61 1.20
CA LYS A 182 9.55 -7.87 0.65
C LYS A 182 10.43 -6.62 0.56
N GLY A 183 9.97 -5.47 1.08
CA GLY A 183 10.76 -4.25 1.14
C GLY A 183 10.72 -3.39 -0.13
N SER A 184 9.73 -3.55 -1.01
CA SER A 184 9.63 -2.78 -2.26
C SER A 184 9.63 -1.27 -2.06
N ILE A 185 9.03 -0.78 -0.97
CA ILE A 185 8.97 0.64 -0.63
C ILE A 185 10.32 1.13 -0.08
N ASP A 186 10.98 0.33 0.75
CA ASP A 186 12.27 0.70 1.35
C ASP A 186 13.37 0.79 0.31
N THR A 187 13.36 -0.13 -0.67
CA THR A 187 14.35 -0.20 -1.75
C THR A 187 13.92 0.55 -3.01
N TYR A 188 12.84 1.34 -2.95
CA TYR A 188 12.24 1.98 -4.13
C TYR A 188 13.25 2.86 -4.90
N PHE A 189 14.06 3.62 -4.19
CA PHE A 189 15.06 4.50 -4.80
C PHE A 189 16.36 3.80 -5.13
N ASP A 190 16.74 2.77 -4.38
CA ASP A 190 17.96 1.99 -4.61
C ASP A 190 17.93 1.31 -5.99
N LYS A 191 16.77 0.85 -6.40
CA LYS A 191 16.55 0.27 -7.74
C LYS A 191 16.73 1.29 -8.88
N LYS A 192 16.41 2.57 -8.64
CA LYS A 192 16.55 3.64 -9.64
C LYS A 192 17.95 4.17 -9.78
N ASP A 193 18.70 4.21 -8.69
CA ASP A 193 20.05 4.79 -8.65
C ASP A 193 21.13 3.78 -9.09
N GLY A 194 20.74 2.59 -9.54
CA GLY A 194 21.67 1.56 -10.03
C GLY A 194 22.54 0.91 -8.93
N ASN A 195 22.41 1.34 -7.70
CA ASN A 195 23.04 0.73 -6.55
C ASN A 195 22.15 -0.43 -6.04
N TYR A 196 22.18 -1.50 -6.77
CA TYR A 196 21.72 -2.78 -6.29
C TYR A 196 22.70 -3.28 -5.22
N TYR A 197 22.50 -2.91 -3.99
CA TYR A 197 22.92 -3.80 -2.92
C TYR A 197 21.98 -4.99 -2.99
N LYS A 198 22.35 -5.94 -3.82
CA LYS A 198 21.82 -7.29 -3.78
C LYS A 198 22.26 -7.85 -2.44
N ASN A 199 21.49 -7.57 -1.41
CA ASN A 199 21.68 -8.23 -0.15
C ASN A 199 21.20 -9.66 -0.37
N ASP A 200 22.15 -10.56 -0.60
CA ASP A 200 21.92 -12.01 -0.60
C ASP A 200 21.23 -12.44 0.72
N ILE A 201 21.37 -11.63 1.77
CA ILE A 201 20.68 -11.75 3.06
C ILE A 201 19.15 -11.71 2.92
N ASP A 202 18.59 -10.92 1.99
CA ASP A 202 17.12 -10.80 1.85
C ASP A 202 16.52 -12.09 1.24
N HIS A 203 17.22 -12.78 0.36
CA HIS A 203 16.79 -14.07 -0.18
C HIS A 203 16.92 -15.17 0.85
N GLU A 204 18.05 -15.25 1.56
CA GLU A 204 18.24 -16.22 2.64
C GLU A 204 17.21 -16.02 3.77
N LEU A 205 16.89 -14.77 4.10
CA LEU A 205 15.86 -14.47 5.09
C LEU A 205 14.47 -14.89 4.62
N LEU A 206 14.13 -14.64 3.35
CA LEU A 206 12.83 -15.03 2.79
C LEU A 206 12.70 -16.56 2.75
N ASP A 207 13.73 -17.27 2.35
CA ASP A 207 13.77 -18.74 2.33
C ASP A 207 13.65 -19.28 3.76
N ALA A 208 14.36 -18.69 4.71
CA ALA A 208 14.28 -19.06 6.13
C ALA A 208 12.87 -18.78 6.71
N VAL A 209 12.24 -17.66 6.35
CA VAL A 209 10.87 -17.32 6.77
C VAL A 209 9.87 -18.33 6.23
N GLU A 210 10.02 -18.77 4.98
CA GLU A 210 9.13 -19.77 4.38
C GLU A 210 9.34 -21.14 5.02
N GLU A 211 10.58 -21.53 5.30
CA GLU A 211 10.90 -22.76 6.05
C GLU A 211 10.31 -22.73 7.47
N TRP A 212 10.44 -21.61 8.18
CA TRP A 212 9.81 -21.43 9.49
C TRP A 212 8.29 -21.53 9.43
N ARG A 213 7.69 -20.98 8.37
CA ARG A 213 6.25 -21.09 8.14
C ARG A 213 5.81 -22.54 8.06
N GLU A 214 6.49 -23.35 7.24
CA GLU A 214 6.18 -24.78 7.12
C GLU A 214 6.36 -25.54 8.44
N LEU A 215 7.44 -25.27 9.16
CA LEU A 215 7.73 -25.91 10.45
C LEU A 215 6.66 -25.55 11.49
N LEU A 216 6.26 -24.29 11.57
CA LEU A 216 5.22 -23.83 12.49
C LEU A 216 3.86 -24.43 12.15
N VAL A 217 3.48 -24.46 10.87
CA VAL A 217 2.24 -25.11 10.41
C VAL A 217 2.21 -26.58 10.82
N LYS A 218 3.31 -27.32 10.57
CA LYS A 218 3.44 -28.74 10.96
C LYS A 218 3.36 -28.92 12.47
N SER A 219 4.03 -28.07 13.25
CA SER A 219 4.04 -28.14 14.71
C SER A 219 2.67 -27.89 15.31
N VAL A 220 1.94 -26.87 14.84
CA VAL A 220 0.59 -26.54 15.33
C VAL A 220 -0.41 -27.63 14.96
N LYS A 221 -0.35 -28.18 13.73
CA LYS A 221 -1.19 -29.32 13.32
C LYS A 221 -0.95 -30.58 14.17
N ALA A 222 0.29 -30.79 14.60
CA ALA A 222 0.64 -31.95 15.44
C ALA A 222 0.10 -31.80 16.89
N GLN A 223 -0.08 -30.58 17.39
CA GLN A 223 -0.56 -30.33 18.75
C GLN A 223 -2.08 -30.32 18.88
N ASP A 224 -2.80 -29.79 17.90
CA ASP A 224 -4.27 -29.78 17.90
C ASP A 224 -4.84 -29.95 16.47
N GLY A 225 -5.19 -31.19 16.14
CA GLY A 225 -5.76 -31.53 14.83
C GLY A 225 -7.17 -30.95 14.55
N ARG A 226 -7.77 -30.21 15.51
CA ARG A 226 -9.09 -29.58 15.35
C ARG A 226 -8.99 -28.16 14.79
N ILE A 227 -7.77 -27.59 14.76
CA ILE A 227 -7.56 -26.24 14.23
C ILE A 227 -7.58 -26.31 12.70
N THR A 228 -8.40 -25.47 12.08
CA THR A 228 -8.47 -25.39 10.62
C THR A 228 -7.15 -24.88 10.03
N GLU A 229 -6.81 -25.35 8.84
CA GLU A 229 -5.59 -24.92 8.13
C GLU A 229 -5.51 -23.41 7.95
N GLN A 230 -6.65 -22.78 7.74
CA GLN A 230 -6.79 -21.33 7.60
C GLN A 230 -6.42 -20.59 8.89
N ASN A 231 -6.86 -21.08 10.04
CA ASN A 231 -6.51 -20.49 11.34
C ASN A 231 -5.03 -20.68 11.68
N ILE A 232 -4.45 -21.82 11.29
CA ILE A 232 -3.02 -22.09 11.47
C ILE A 232 -2.21 -21.11 10.61
N ASN A 233 -2.53 -20.99 9.32
CA ASN A 233 -1.83 -20.09 8.40
C ASN A 233 -1.91 -18.63 8.88
N MET A 234 -3.05 -18.21 9.40
CA MET A 234 -3.23 -16.86 9.96
C MET A 234 -2.38 -16.63 11.22
N ALA A 235 -2.34 -17.60 12.14
CA ALA A 235 -1.54 -17.52 13.35
C ALA A 235 -0.03 -17.49 13.03
N VAL A 236 0.39 -18.35 12.11
CA VAL A 236 1.79 -18.42 11.64
C VAL A 236 2.19 -17.13 10.94
N GLN A 237 1.34 -16.57 10.08
CA GLN A 237 1.63 -15.31 9.42
C GLN A 237 1.79 -14.14 10.41
N ARG A 238 0.94 -14.09 11.44
CA ARG A 238 1.07 -13.09 12.52
C ARG A 238 2.39 -13.22 13.29
N LEU A 239 2.82 -14.45 13.55
CA LEU A 239 4.07 -14.71 14.26
C LEU A 239 5.27 -14.31 13.40
N ILE A 240 5.29 -14.67 12.13
CA ILE A 240 6.35 -14.31 11.18
C ILE A 240 6.45 -12.79 11.04
N ASN A 241 5.32 -12.10 10.81
CA ASN A 241 5.29 -10.64 10.71
C ASN A 241 5.88 -9.99 11.98
N ARG A 242 5.62 -10.57 13.15
CA ARG A 242 6.16 -10.08 14.42
C ARG A 242 7.66 -10.33 14.56
N ILE A 243 8.16 -11.47 14.10
CA ILE A 243 9.59 -11.81 14.10
C ILE A 243 10.35 -10.89 13.16
N VAL A 244 9.90 -10.76 11.92
CA VAL A 244 10.49 -9.86 10.90
C VAL A 244 10.51 -8.41 11.41
N TYR A 245 9.43 -7.97 12.04
CA TYR A 245 9.35 -6.66 12.66
C TYR A 245 10.39 -6.46 13.77
N ILE A 246 10.55 -7.43 14.69
CA ILE A 246 11.52 -7.34 15.79
C ILE A 246 12.94 -7.34 15.24
N TRP A 247 13.21 -8.17 14.26
CA TRP A 247 14.53 -8.27 13.62
C TRP A 247 14.92 -6.95 12.95
N ARG A 248 14.02 -6.36 12.16
CA ARG A 248 14.23 -5.09 11.46
C ARG A 248 14.46 -3.89 12.40
N ASN A 249 13.91 -3.94 13.62
CA ASN A 249 14.05 -2.83 14.59
C ASN A 249 15.22 -3.00 15.55
N LYS A 250 15.95 -4.11 15.51
CA LYS A 250 17.13 -4.33 16.36
C LYS A 250 18.46 -3.87 15.74
N GLY A 251 18.43 -3.34 14.51
CA GLY A 251 19.58 -2.66 13.90
C GLY A 251 20.81 -3.55 13.72
N TYR A 252 20.62 -4.73 13.10
CA TYR A 252 21.72 -5.53 12.57
C TYR A 252 21.86 -5.27 11.09
#